data_3256d4a9e67aecb808836736a3f00ed4
#
_entry.id   3256d4a9e67aecb808836736a3f00ed4
#
_cell.length_a   1.000
_cell.length_b   1.000
_cell.length_c   1.000
_cell.angle_alpha   90.00
_cell.angle_beta   90.00
_cell.angle_gamma   90.00
#
_symmetry.space_group_name_H-M   'P 1'
#
loop_
_entity.id
_entity.type
_entity.pdbx_description
1 polymer ?
#
loop_
_entity_poly.entity_id
_entity_poly.type
_entity_poly.pdbx_seq_one_letter_code
_entity_poly.pdbx_strand_id
1 'polypeptide(L)'
;MLMIKLSKIGKTNKKVFRLIISEKGRDPYGNSLEILGSYNPYSKDLQVKGDRVKYWLEKGAGMTATINNLLIGKGIIEGKKVTASKAGKVNEKRVSQLKAKADKRAAAEKATAPAVEEAPAETPAPVVEEAPVDQA
;
A
#
# COMPACT_ATOMS: atom_id res chain seq x y z
N MET A 1 -2.71 29.79 -0.96
CA MET A 1 -3.34 28.47 -1.04
C MET A 1 -2.59 27.51 -0.14
N LEU A 2 -3.27 26.85 0.80
CA LEU A 2 -2.69 25.87 1.69
C LEU A 2 -2.57 24.49 1.01
N MET A 3 -1.53 23.76 1.39
CA MET A 3 -1.27 22.44 0.81
C MET A 3 -0.68 21.49 1.88
N ILE A 4 -1.19 20.28 1.90
CA ILE A 4 -0.62 19.20 2.70
C ILE A 4 0.59 18.65 1.95
N LYS A 5 1.75 18.62 2.61
CA LYS A 5 3.05 18.22 2.05
C LYS A 5 3.76 17.22 2.93
N LEU A 6 4.74 16.52 2.35
CA LEU A 6 5.70 15.69 3.08
C LEU A 6 6.98 16.50 3.33
N SER A 7 7.33 16.66 4.59
CA SER A 7 8.63 17.19 5.02
C SER A 7 9.54 16.01 5.36
N LYS A 8 10.71 16.01 4.79
CA LYS A 8 11.71 14.95 5.03
C LYS A 8 12.41 15.20 6.36
N ILE A 9 12.43 14.18 7.20
CA ILE A 9 13.11 14.17 8.49
C ILE A 9 13.94 12.89 8.59
N GLY A 10 14.80 12.83 9.58
CA GLY A 10 15.58 11.62 9.86
C GLY A 10 16.99 11.68 9.30
N LYS A 11 17.72 10.59 9.48
CA LYS A 11 19.14 10.46 9.11
C LYS A 11 19.32 10.24 7.60
N THR A 12 20.52 10.46 7.10
CA THR A 12 20.87 10.36 5.67
C THR A 12 20.39 9.06 5.02
N ASN A 13 20.54 7.92 5.69
CA ASN A 13 20.17 6.60 5.15
C ASN A 13 18.81 6.08 5.62
N LYS A 14 18.19 6.70 6.64
CA LYS A 14 16.85 6.35 7.14
C LYS A 14 15.94 7.57 7.09
N LYS A 15 15.39 7.84 5.92
CA LYS A 15 14.48 8.97 5.68
C LYS A 15 13.10 8.65 6.22
N VAL A 16 12.60 9.48 7.14
CA VAL A 16 11.21 9.48 7.62
C VAL A 16 10.57 10.76 7.15
N PHE A 17 9.29 10.76 6.91
CA PHE A 17 8.56 11.92 6.44
C PHE A 17 7.53 12.34 7.48
N ARG A 18 7.36 13.65 7.63
CA ARG A 18 6.31 14.26 8.44
C ARG A 18 5.26 14.85 7.52
N LEU A 19 3.99 14.57 7.77
CA LEU A 19 2.89 15.23 7.08
C LEU A 19 2.67 16.59 7.73
N ILE A 20 2.77 17.64 6.94
CA ILE A 20 2.60 19.02 7.38
C ILE A 20 1.61 19.74 6.48
N ILE A 21 0.97 20.77 7.05
CA ILE A 21 0.25 21.75 6.26
C ILE A 21 1.05 23.05 6.20
N SER A 22 1.23 23.58 5.01
CA SER A 22 1.90 24.85 4.75
C SER A 22 1.40 25.50 3.46
N GLU A 23 1.79 26.72 3.20
CA GLU A 23 1.51 27.39 1.92
C GLU A 23 2.18 26.65 0.76
N LYS A 24 1.51 26.65 -0.41
CA LYS A 24 1.97 25.95 -1.61
C LYS A 24 3.40 26.32 -2.03
N GLY A 25 3.75 27.61 -1.98
CA GLY A 25 5.07 28.11 -2.39
C GLY A 25 6.16 28.01 -1.32
N ARG A 26 5.79 27.71 -0.05
CA ARG A 26 6.76 27.67 1.06
C ARG A 26 7.53 26.34 1.07
N ASP A 27 8.78 26.39 1.48
CA ASP A 27 9.63 25.21 1.64
C ASP A 27 9.04 24.26 2.72
N PRO A 28 9.00 22.94 2.49
CA PRO A 28 8.60 21.94 3.47
C PRO A 28 9.45 21.89 4.75
N TYR A 29 10.67 22.43 4.72
CA TYR A 29 11.55 22.47 5.90
C TYR A 29 11.33 23.70 6.78
N GLY A 30 10.62 24.72 6.27
CA GLY A 30 10.28 25.91 7.02
C GLY A 30 9.15 25.68 8.02
N ASN A 31 8.67 26.81 8.60
CA ASN A 31 7.56 26.77 9.54
C ASN A 31 6.30 26.21 8.87
N SER A 32 5.75 25.17 9.46
CA SER A 32 4.47 24.61 9.10
C SER A 32 3.36 25.14 10.02
N LEU A 33 2.14 25.26 9.51
CA LEU A 33 0.99 25.66 10.32
C LEU A 33 0.63 24.58 11.35
N GLU A 34 0.63 23.32 10.90
CA GLU A 34 0.31 22.18 11.76
C GLU A 34 1.01 20.91 11.25
N ILE A 35 1.35 20.03 12.19
CA ILE A 35 1.88 18.70 11.90
C ILE A 35 0.73 17.70 12.03
N LEU A 36 0.37 17.09 10.90
CA LEU A 36 -0.76 16.16 10.80
C LEU A 36 -0.37 14.71 11.11
N GLY A 37 0.92 14.37 10.96
CA GLY A 37 1.36 13.00 11.21
C GLY A 37 2.76 12.69 10.72
N SER A 38 3.09 11.40 10.70
CA SER A 38 4.37 10.89 10.22
C SER A 38 4.18 9.70 9.27
N TYR A 39 5.12 9.54 8.35
CA TYR A 39 5.17 8.44 7.41
C TYR A 39 6.57 7.84 7.35
N ASN A 40 6.66 6.54 7.57
CA ASN A 40 7.88 5.78 7.41
C ASN A 40 7.80 4.95 6.11
N PRO A 41 8.61 5.23 5.09
CA PRO A 41 8.57 4.51 3.82
C PRO A 41 9.12 3.08 3.90
N TYR A 42 9.96 2.78 4.90
CA TYR A 42 10.56 1.44 5.05
C TYR A 42 9.56 0.44 5.62
N SER A 43 8.89 0.80 6.71
CA SER A 43 7.83 -0.02 7.30
C SER A 43 6.47 0.18 6.62
N LYS A 44 6.35 1.18 5.71
CA LYS A 44 5.09 1.62 5.11
C LYS A 44 4.04 2.03 6.16
N ASP A 45 4.52 2.42 7.34
CA ASP A 45 3.68 2.87 8.43
C ASP A 45 3.32 4.35 8.27
N LEU A 46 2.03 4.63 8.38
CA LEU A 46 1.47 5.97 8.27
C LEU A 46 0.63 6.24 9.53
N GLN A 47 1.11 7.14 10.37
CA GLN A 47 0.42 7.64 11.56
C GLN A 47 -0.07 9.05 11.27
N VAL A 48 -1.38 9.22 11.17
CA VAL A 48 -2.00 10.49 10.77
C VAL A 48 -3.24 10.75 11.60
N LYS A 49 -3.42 12.00 11.98
CA LYS A 49 -4.64 12.52 12.61
C LYS A 49 -5.70 12.72 11.52
N GLY A 50 -6.53 11.69 11.27
CA GLY A 50 -7.52 11.69 10.19
C GLY A 50 -8.48 12.87 10.24
N ASP A 51 -8.98 13.21 11.44
CA ASP A 51 -9.92 14.30 11.65
C ASP A 51 -9.34 15.66 11.26
N ARG A 52 -8.05 15.89 11.59
CA ARG A 52 -7.38 17.15 11.22
C ARG A 52 -7.13 17.22 9.73
N VAL A 53 -6.83 16.11 9.08
CA VAL A 53 -6.68 16.06 7.61
C VAL A 53 -8.00 16.40 6.93
N LYS A 54 -9.11 15.81 7.37
CA LYS A 54 -10.46 16.12 6.84
C LYS A 54 -10.82 17.59 7.03
N TYR A 55 -10.61 18.11 8.23
CA TYR A 55 -10.83 19.53 8.54
C TYR A 55 -10.11 20.47 7.56
N TRP A 56 -8.82 20.23 7.29
CA TRP A 56 -8.07 21.07 6.38
C TRP A 56 -8.50 20.92 4.92
N LEU A 57 -8.95 19.75 4.51
CA LEU A 57 -9.51 19.53 3.18
C LEU A 57 -10.83 20.27 3.00
N GLU A 58 -11.71 20.25 3.99
CA GLU A 58 -12.96 21.03 4.03
C GLU A 58 -12.70 22.53 3.95
N LYS A 59 -11.62 23.00 4.55
CA LYS A 59 -11.16 24.40 4.44
C LYS A 59 -10.48 24.73 3.11
N GLY A 60 -10.45 23.80 2.16
CA GLY A 60 -9.92 23.99 0.81
C GLY A 60 -8.41 23.83 0.70
N ALA A 61 -7.74 23.15 1.63
CA ALA A 61 -6.34 22.81 1.47
C ALA A 61 -6.18 21.75 0.38
N GLY A 62 -5.24 21.97 -0.55
CA GLY A 62 -4.87 20.97 -1.53
C GLY A 62 -3.95 19.92 -0.94
N MET A 63 -3.74 18.83 -1.66
CA MET A 63 -2.74 17.81 -1.30
C MET A 63 -1.90 17.37 -2.52
N THR A 64 -0.71 16.90 -2.26
CA THR A 64 0.14 16.33 -3.31
C THR A 64 -0.37 14.94 -3.70
N ALA A 65 -0.14 14.53 -4.96
CA ALA A 65 -0.58 13.22 -5.45
C ALA A 65 -0.08 12.05 -4.58
N THR A 66 1.13 12.14 -4.05
CA THR A 66 1.69 11.12 -3.15
C THR A 66 0.90 10.99 -1.85
N ILE A 67 0.54 12.12 -1.22
CA ILE A 67 -0.24 12.13 0.02
C ILE A 67 -1.65 11.61 -0.24
N ASN A 68 -2.29 12.05 -1.33
CA ASN A 68 -3.58 11.52 -1.73
C ASN A 68 -3.57 9.99 -1.80
N ASN A 69 -2.58 9.41 -2.48
CA ASN A 69 -2.45 7.97 -2.61
C ASN A 69 -2.17 7.23 -1.29
N LEU A 70 -1.42 7.86 -0.38
CA LEU A 70 -1.16 7.31 0.96
C LEU A 70 -2.42 7.31 1.83
N LEU A 71 -3.18 8.41 1.82
CA LEU A 71 -4.41 8.54 2.62
C LEU A 71 -5.53 7.62 2.12
N ILE A 72 -5.68 7.47 0.80
CA ILE A 72 -6.59 6.50 0.19
C ILE A 72 -6.14 5.06 0.52
N GLY A 73 -4.84 4.78 0.46
CA GLY A 73 -4.31 3.46 0.80
C GLY A 73 -4.54 3.04 2.26
N LYS A 74 -4.73 4.01 3.16
CA LYS A 74 -5.09 3.79 4.58
C LYS A 74 -6.60 3.93 4.87
N GLY A 75 -7.42 4.23 3.86
CA GLY A 75 -8.87 4.38 4.02
C GLY A 75 -9.31 5.62 4.81
N ILE A 76 -8.45 6.64 4.96
CA ILE A 76 -8.76 7.88 5.67
C ILE A 76 -9.62 8.80 4.79
N ILE A 77 -9.40 8.77 3.47
CA ILE A 77 -10.10 9.54 2.46
C ILE A 77 -10.57 8.58 1.38
N GLU A 78 -11.79 8.79 0.90
CA GLU A 78 -12.33 8.09 -0.26
C GLU A 78 -11.90 8.81 -1.54
N GLY A 79 -11.59 8.05 -2.59
CA GLY A 79 -11.22 8.63 -3.87
C GLY A 79 -10.38 7.70 -4.76
N LYS A 80 -10.03 8.20 -5.92
CA LYS A 80 -9.16 7.48 -6.86
C LYS A 80 -7.69 7.84 -6.64
N LYS A 81 -6.83 6.85 -6.70
CA LYS A 81 -5.38 7.09 -6.69
C LYS A 81 -4.97 7.83 -7.95
N VAL A 82 -4.11 8.82 -7.77
CA VAL A 82 -3.61 9.69 -8.84
C VAL A 82 -2.17 9.27 -9.18
N THR A 83 -1.82 9.25 -10.46
CA THR A 83 -0.45 9.00 -10.88
C THR A 83 0.43 10.18 -10.44
N ALA A 84 1.35 9.93 -9.51
CA ALA A 84 2.20 10.95 -8.92
C ALA A 84 3.37 11.36 -9.83
N SER A 85 3.74 10.52 -10.78
CA SER A 85 4.80 10.78 -11.77
C SER A 85 4.21 11.00 -13.15
N LYS A 86 4.85 11.87 -13.95
CA LYS A 86 4.55 11.95 -15.37
C LYS A 86 4.88 10.61 -16.00
N ALA A 87 4.00 10.10 -16.85
CA ALA A 87 4.32 8.96 -17.68
C ALA A 87 5.59 9.31 -18.49
N GLY A 88 6.70 8.68 -18.14
CA GLY A 88 7.92 8.80 -18.95
C GLY A 88 7.66 8.23 -20.35
N LYS A 89 8.46 8.66 -21.33
CA LYS A 89 8.44 8.01 -22.64
C LYS A 89 8.63 6.51 -22.44
N VAL A 90 7.64 5.76 -22.88
CA VAL A 90 7.67 4.30 -22.77
C VAL A 90 8.88 3.80 -23.53
N ASN A 91 9.85 3.20 -22.84
CA ASN A 91 11.00 2.62 -23.49
C ASN A 91 10.55 1.31 -24.14
N GLU A 92 10.37 1.32 -25.45
CA GLU A 92 9.86 0.20 -26.23
C GLU A 92 10.64 -1.09 -26.00
N LYS A 93 11.98 -0.97 -25.83
CA LYS A 93 12.86 -2.10 -25.48
C LYS A 93 12.49 -2.73 -24.12
N ARG A 94 12.08 -1.91 -23.16
CA ARG A 94 11.68 -2.38 -21.82
C ARG A 94 10.31 -3.04 -21.84
N VAL A 95 9.40 -2.54 -22.67
CA VAL A 95 8.05 -3.12 -22.85
C VAL A 95 8.15 -4.47 -23.55
N SER A 96 8.96 -4.58 -24.61
CA SER A 96 9.17 -5.86 -25.29
C SER A 96 9.83 -6.91 -24.39
N GLN A 97 10.80 -6.53 -23.56
CA GLN A 97 11.40 -7.42 -22.56
C GLN A 97 10.41 -7.87 -21.48
N LEU A 98 9.53 -6.97 -21.02
CA LEU A 98 8.50 -7.30 -20.03
C LEU A 98 7.45 -8.25 -20.63
N LYS A 99 7.04 -8.02 -21.88
CA LYS A 99 6.13 -8.94 -22.60
C LYS A 99 6.77 -10.31 -22.77
N ALA A 100 7.99 -10.38 -23.26
CA ALA A 100 8.71 -11.64 -23.45
C ALA A 100 8.92 -12.41 -22.11
N LYS A 101 9.12 -11.68 -21.00
CA LYS A 101 9.23 -12.30 -19.67
C LYS A 101 7.87 -12.78 -19.15
N ALA A 102 6.79 -12.07 -19.44
CA ALA A 102 5.43 -12.47 -19.08
C ALA A 102 5.01 -13.72 -19.88
N ASP A 103 5.29 -13.75 -21.18
CA ASP A 103 5.00 -14.88 -22.06
C ASP A 103 5.79 -16.15 -21.66
N LYS A 104 7.07 -16.00 -21.30
CA LYS A 104 7.87 -17.11 -20.73
C LYS A 104 7.31 -17.62 -19.40
N ARG A 105 6.80 -16.74 -18.55
CA ARG A 105 6.22 -17.13 -17.28
C ARG A 105 4.89 -17.85 -17.45
N ALA A 106 4.05 -17.37 -18.36
CA ALA A 106 2.79 -18.02 -18.73
C ALA A 106 3.02 -19.40 -19.40
N ALA A 107 4.05 -19.53 -20.23
CA ALA A 107 4.43 -20.80 -20.83
C ALA A 107 4.97 -21.81 -19.80
N ALA A 108 5.78 -21.34 -18.84
CA ALA A 108 6.29 -22.17 -17.75
C ALA A 108 5.18 -22.64 -16.79
N GLU A 109 4.18 -21.79 -16.53
CA GLU A 109 3.04 -22.10 -15.68
C GLU A 109 2.09 -23.13 -16.35
N LYS A 110 1.97 -23.07 -17.67
CA LYS A 110 1.24 -24.11 -18.45
C LYS A 110 1.99 -25.46 -18.53
N ALA A 111 3.32 -25.45 -18.44
CA ALA A 111 4.13 -26.67 -18.49
C ALA A 111 4.26 -27.39 -17.12
N THR A 112 3.88 -26.74 -16.02
CA THR A 112 3.94 -27.29 -14.66
C THR A 112 2.58 -27.62 -14.07
N ALA A 113 1.51 -27.67 -14.86
CA ALA A 113 0.23 -28.23 -14.42
C ALA A 113 0.34 -29.77 -14.47
N PRO A 114 0.50 -30.48 -13.36
CA PRO A 114 0.39 -31.93 -13.36
C PRO A 114 -1.09 -32.28 -13.55
N ALA A 115 -1.33 -33.17 -14.49
CA ALA A 115 -2.58 -33.90 -14.64
C ALA A 115 -2.88 -34.55 -13.29
N VAL A 116 -3.93 -34.12 -12.64
CA VAL A 116 -4.52 -34.87 -11.52
C VAL A 116 -5.38 -35.94 -12.18
N GLU A 117 -4.78 -37.11 -12.25
CA GLU A 117 -5.43 -38.36 -12.59
C GLU A 117 -6.38 -38.75 -11.43
N GLU A 118 -7.62 -38.90 -11.80
CA GLU A 118 -8.72 -39.41 -11.04
C GLU A 118 -8.42 -40.83 -10.53
N ALA A 119 -8.58 -41.09 -9.24
CA ALA A 119 -8.74 -42.43 -8.72
C ALA A 119 -9.74 -42.46 -7.56
N PRO A 120 -10.60 -43.50 -7.50
CA PRO A 120 -11.94 -43.43 -6.91
C PRO A 120 -12.02 -43.80 -5.42
N ALA A 121 -13.19 -43.51 -4.90
CA ALA A 121 -13.72 -43.76 -3.56
C ALA A 121 -13.39 -45.14 -2.95
N GLU A 122 -13.10 -45.13 -1.69
CA GLU A 122 -13.64 -46.16 -0.75
C GLU A 122 -13.71 -45.61 0.67
N THR A 123 -14.92 -45.48 1.15
CA THR A 123 -15.26 -45.47 2.56
C THR A 123 -15.18 -46.90 3.11
N PRO A 124 -14.92 -47.13 4.41
CA PRO A 124 -15.98 -47.11 5.38
C PRO A 124 -15.63 -46.53 6.78
N ALA A 125 -16.63 -45.99 7.41
CA ALA A 125 -16.76 -45.81 8.85
C ALA A 125 -17.22 -47.19 9.47
N PRO A 126 -17.49 -47.29 10.75
CA PRO A 126 -17.08 -46.59 11.97
C PRO A 126 -16.62 -47.56 13.09
N VAL A 127 -16.08 -47.09 14.20
CA VAL A 127 -16.28 -47.75 15.52
C VAL A 127 -16.18 -46.72 16.64
N VAL A 128 -17.21 -46.67 17.39
CA VAL A 128 -17.51 -46.11 18.67
C VAL A 128 -16.66 -46.81 19.75
N GLU A 129 -16.22 -46.12 20.78
CA GLU A 129 -16.33 -46.55 22.21
C GLU A 129 -15.49 -45.60 23.09
N GLU A 130 -16.15 -44.85 23.85
CA GLU A 130 -16.35 -44.81 25.31
C GLU A 130 -15.22 -44.23 26.14
N ALA A 131 -15.62 -43.23 26.89
CA ALA A 131 -14.95 -42.70 28.08
C ALA A 131 -14.90 -43.75 29.22
N PRO A 132 -14.11 -43.55 30.27
CA PRO A 132 -14.68 -42.88 31.41
C PRO A 132 -13.77 -41.95 32.22
N VAL A 133 -14.43 -41.02 32.88
CA VAL A 133 -14.21 -40.31 34.13
C VAL A 133 -13.37 -41.08 35.16
N ASP A 134 -12.47 -40.43 35.88
CA ASP A 134 -12.47 -40.35 37.34
C ASP A 134 -11.30 -39.44 37.85
N GLN A 135 -11.64 -38.50 38.61
CA GLN A 135 -11.37 -38.04 39.96
C GLN A 135 -9.95 -38.31 40.53
N ALA A 136 -9.28 -37.24 40.84
CA ALA A 136 -8.81 -36.91 42.18
C ALA A 136 -8.23 -35.46 42.18
#